data_15709de5454f3802fcd46d77aaf33f39
#
_entry.id   15709de5454f3802fcd46d77aaf33f39
#
_cell.length_a   1.000
_cell.length_b   1.000
_cell.length_c   1.000
_cell.angle_alpha   90.00
_cell.angle_beta   90.00
_cell.angle_gamma   90.00
#
_symmetry.space_group_name_H-M   'P 1'
#
loop_
_entity.id
_entity.type
_entity.pdbx_description
1 polymer ?
#
loop_
_entity_poly.entity_id
_entity_poly.type
_entity_poly.pdbx_seq_one_letter_code
_entity_poly.pdbx_strand_id
1 'polypeptide(L)'
;TELRATGGGATSEVWLQMKADILNCKIITLGNAQSGTLGCIMLAGVACGLYENVQQAQEKLVKLGKEYYPRSEQHEIYMHYYNVYKKIYAATKKIGI
;
A
#
# COMPACT_ATOMS: atom_id res chain seq x y z
N THR A 1 3.78 3.61 -12.00
CA THR A 1 4.13 3.25 -10.63
C THR A 1 2.99 2.49 -9.98
N GLU A 2 3.32 1.47 -9.23
CA GLU A 2 2.37 0.55 -8.63
C GLU A 2 2.75 0.31 -7.17
N LEU A 3 1.77 0.31 -6.29
CA LEU A 3 1.98 0.00 -4.88
C LEU A 3 1.16 -1.23 -4.50
N ARG A 4 1.73 -2.06 -3.66
CA ARG A 4 1.04 -3.23 -3.11
C ARG A 4 0.61 -2.94 -1.67
N ALA A 5 -0.66 -3.17 -1.38
CA ALA A 5 -1.24 -2.87 -0.07
C ALA A 5 -1.52 -4.16 0.69
N THR A 6 -1.13 -4.17 1.96
CA THR A 6 -1.34 -5.29 2.87
C THR A 6 -1.83 -4.80 4.21
N GLY A 7 -2.26 -5.72 5.07
CA GLY A 7 -2.69 -5.40 6.42
C GLY A 7 -4.17 -5.08 6.51
N GLY A 8 -4.61 -4.69 7.71
CA GLY A 8 -6.02 -4.41 7.98
C GLY A 8 -6.59 -3.27 7.14
N GLY A 9 -5.81 -2.24 6.88
CA GLY A 9 -6.23 -1.12 6.04
C GLY A 9 -6.42 -1.47 4.57
N ALA A 10 -5.91 -2.63 4.13
CA ALA A 10 -6.06 -3.11 2.76
C ALA A 10 -7.35 -3.90 2.53
N THR A 11 -8.23 -3.98 3.52
CA THR A 11 -9.53 -4.65 3.39
C THR A 11 -10.66 -3.69 3.04
N SER A 12 -10.46 -2.39 3.18
CA SER A 12 -11.45 -1.37 2.85
C SER A 12 -11.29 -0.86 1.43
N GLU A 13 -12.27 -1.14 0.57
CA GLU A 13 -12.25 -0.68 -0.81
C GLU A 13 -12.25 0.84 -0.93
N VAL A 14 -13.05 1.52 -0.11
CA VAL A 14 -13.11 2.98 -0.10
C VAL A 14 -11.75 3.58 0.27
N TRP A 15 -11.12 3.04 1.31
CA TRP A 15 -9.83 3.50 1.79
C TRP A 15 -8.73 3.31 0.75
N LEU A 16 -8.73 2.17 0.07
CA LEU A 16 -7.76 1.86 -0.98
C LEU A 16 -7.93 2.78 -2.20
N GLN A 17 -9.18 3.04 -2.60
CA GLN A 17 -9.43 3.96 -3.71
C GLN A 17 -8.98 5.38 -3.36
N MET A 18 -9.24 5.83 -2.14
CA MET A 18 -8.76 7.14 -1.67
C MET A 18 -7.24 7.23 -1.73
N LYS A 19 -6.54 6.20 -1.28
CA LYS A 19 -5.07 6.16 -1.35
C LYS A 19 -4.56 6.19 -2.78
N ALA A 20 -5.19 5.46 -3.68
CA ALA A 20 -4.83 5.49 -5.10
C ALA A 20 -4.98 6.89 -5.68
N ASP A 21 -6.08 7.55 -5.36
CA ASP A 21 -6.36 8.91 -5.83
C ASP A 21 -5.36 9.94 -5.27
N ILE A 22 -5.08 9.85 -3.97
CA ILE A 22 -4.15 10.77 -3.30
C ILE A 22 -2.74 10.61 -3.85
N LEU A 23 -2.28 9.37 -3.97
CA LEU A 23 -0.92 9.07 -4.41
C LEU A 23 -0.74 9.07 -5.92
N ASN A 24 -1.83 9.16 -6.65
CA ASN A 24 -1.85 9.11 -8.12
C ASN A 24 -1.10 7.90 -8.67
N CYS A 25 -1.33 6.76 -8.07
CA CYS A 25 -0.73 5.51 -8.51
C CYS A 25 -1.69 4.34 -8.33
N LYS A 26 -1.46 3.28 -9.09
CA LYS A 26 -2.22 2.06 -9.00
C LYS A 26 -1.89 1.35 -7.68
N ILE A 27 -2.93 0.89 -6.98
CA ILE A 27 -2.77 0.08 -5.78
C ILE A 27 -3.32 -1.31 -6.05
N ILE A 28 -2.54 -2.33 -5.71
CA ILE A 28 -2.95 -3.74 -5.83
C ILE A 28 -2.95 -4.34 -4.43
N THR A 29 -4.04 -5.00 -4.06
CA THR A 29 -4.08 -5.77 -2.82
C THR A 29 -3.42 -7.12 -3.02
N LEU A 30 -2.95 -7.73 -1.95
CA LEU A 30 -2.48 -9.10 -1.98
C LEU A 30 -3.62 -10.03 -1.62
N GLY A 31 -3.74 -11.14 -2.35
CA GLY A 31 -4.77 -12.14 -2.10
C GLY A 31 -4.56 -12.94 -0.81
N ASN A 32 -3.37 -12.84 -0.22
CA ASN A 32 -3.01 -13.50 1.03
C ASN A 32 -3.29 -12.56 2.21
N ALA A 33 -4.00 -13.05 3.21
CA ALA A 33 -4.47 -12.23 4.31
C ALA A 33 -3.36 -11.75 5.27
N GLN A 34 -2.28 -12.52 5.42
CA GLN A 34 -1.26 -12.30 6.44
C GLN A 34 0.13 -12.18 5.80
N SER A 35 0.52 -10.97 5.43
CA SER A 35 1.81 -10.75 4.75
C SER A 35 3.02 -11.05 5.63
N GLY A 36 2.94 -10.77 6.95
CA GLY A 36 4.02 -11.09 7.87
C GLY A 36 4.23 -12.59 8.01
N THR A 37 3.14 -13.34 8.17
CA THR A 37 3.18 -14.81 8.23
C THR A 37 3.69 -15.39 6.93
N LEU A 38 3.24 -14.85 5.80
CA LEU A 38 3.67 -15.30 4.49
C LEU A 38 5.18 -15.08 4.30
N GLY A 39 5.70 -13.93 4.73
CA GLY A 39 7.13 -13.65 4.70
C GLY A 39 7.95 -14.65 5.51
N CYS A 40 7.47 -15.01 6.69
CA CYS A 40 8.12 -16.04 7.52
C CYS A 40 8.11 -17.41 6.84
N ILE A 41 7.01 -17.77 6.20
CA ILE A 41 6.92 -19.03 5.44
C ILE A 41 7.91 -19.04 4.27
N MET A 42 8.05 -17.93 3.58
CA MET A 42 9.00 -17.79 2.47
C MET A 42 10.44 -17.99 2.96
N LEU A 43 10.82 -17.32 4.05
CA LEU A 43 12.16 -17.43 4.60
C LEU A 43 12.44 -18.85 5.11
N ALA A 44 11.50 -19.44 5.81
CA ALA A 44 11.63 -20.83 6.28
C ALA A 44 11.75 -21.80 5.12
N GLY A 45 10.98 -21.60 4.06
CA GLY A 45 11.02 -22.44 2.87
C GLY A 45 12.37 -22.37 2.16
N VAL A 46 12.97 -21.20 2.11
CA VAL A 46 14.34 -21.06 1.55
C VAL A 46 15.36 -21.75 2.46
N ALA A 47 15.25 -21.56 3.77
CA ALA A 47 16.19 -22.14 4.74
C ALA A 47 16.18 -23.67 4.71
N CYS A 48 15.01 -24.29 4.54
CA CYS A 48 14.91 -25.76 4.51
C CYS A 48 15.08 -26.37 3.10
N GLY A 49 15.34 -25.56 2.09
CA GLY A 49 15.57 -26.02 0.73
C GLY A 49 14.33 -26.26 -0.13
N LEU A 50 13.14 -25.89 0.36
CA LEU A 50 11.90 -26.01 -0.40
C LEU A 50 11.86 -25.05 -1.59
N TYR A 51 12.44 -23.85 -1.43
CA TYR A 51 12.61 -22.85 -2.48
C TYR A 51 14.09 -22.51 -2.62
N GLU A 52 14.53 -22.25 -3.84
CA GLU A 52 15.92 -21.91 -4.12
C GLU A 52 16.32 -20.55 -3.55
N ASN A 53 15.38 -19.58 -3.61
CA ASN A 53 15.61 -18.22 -3.13
C ASN A 53 14.27 -17.57 -2.79
N VAL A 54 14.34 -16.39 -2.20
CA VAL A 54 13.16 -15.61 -1.80
C VAL A 54 12.28 -15.24 -3.01
N GLN A 55 12.91 -14.94 -4.12
CA GLN A 55 12.21 -14.58 -5.34
C GLN A 55 11.33 -15.73 -5.85
N GLN A 56 11.85 -16.96 -5.86
CA GLN A 56 11.06 -18.13 -6.24
C GLN A 56 9.89 -18.36 -5.28
N ALA A 57 10.13 -18.21 -3.98
CA ALA A 57 9.08 -18.32 -2.98
C ALA A 57 7.99 -17.27 -3.21
N GLN A 58 8.37 -16.04 -3.53
CA GLN A 58 7.44 -14.96 -3.83
C GLN A 58 6.56 -15.29 -5.03
N GLU A 59 7.14 -15.78 -6.10
CA GLU A 59 6.41 -16.13 -7.31
C GLU A 59 5.37 -17.23 -7.07
N LYS A 60 5.66 -18.17 -6.17
CA LYS A 60 4.77 -19.28 -5.88
C LYS A 60 3.72 -18.94 -4.83
N LEU A 61 4.03 -18.10 -3.86
CA LEU A 61 3.19 -17.89 -2.68
C LEU A 61 2.40 -16.59 -2.71
N VAL A 62 2.94 -15.53 -3.30
CA VAL A 62 2.25 -14.24 -3.33
C VAL A 62 1.18 -14.25 -4.42
N LYS A 63 -0.04 -13.95 -4.04
CA LYS A 63 -1.17 -13.83 -4.97
C LYS A 63 -1.63 -12.38 -4.99
N LEU A 64 -1.85 -11.85 -6.20
CA LEU A 64 -2.38 -10.51 -6.38
C LEU A 64 -3.90 -10.56 -6.25
N GLY A 65 -4.47 -9.54 -5.61
CA GLY A 65 -5.90 -9.40 -5.43
C GLY A 65 -6.50 -8.33 -6.34
N LYS A 66 -7.31 -7.45 -5.76
CA LYS A 66 -7.99 -6.40 -6.51
C LYS A 66 -7.04 -5.26 -6.86
N GLU A 67 -7.33 -4.59 -7.98
CA GLU A 67 -6.58 -3.44 -8.44
C GLU A 67 -7.43 -2.17 -8.31
N TYR A 68 -6.78 -1.07 -7.89
CA TYR A 68 -7.42 0.23 -7.75
C TYR A 68 -6.62 1.24 -8.54
N TYR A 69 -7.26 1.86 -9.52
CA TYR A 69 -6.62 2.84 -10.39
C TYR A 69 -6.90 4.25 -9.92
N PRO A 70 -5.93 5.17 -10.02
CA PRO A 70 -6.14 6.56 -9.62
C PRO A 70 -7.12 7.25 -10.57
N ARG A 71 -7.97 8.11 -10.00
CA ARG A 71 -8.88 8.96 -10.77
C ARG A 71 -8.32 10.37 -10.77
N SER A 72 -7.98 10.88 -11.95
CA SER A 72 -7.28 12.16 -12.07
C SER A 72 -8.04 13.35 -11.47
N GLU A 73 -9.36 13.38 -11.62
CA GLU A 73 -10.19 14.43 -11.03
C GLU A 73 -10.11 14.43 -9.51
N GLN A 74 -10.18 13.26 -8.90
CA GLN A 74 -10.06 13.11 -7.45
C GLN A 74 -8.66 13.45 -6.97
N HIS A 75 -7.65 13.04 -7.73
CA HIS A 75 -6.27 13.36 -7.40
C HIS A 75 -6.05 14.87 -7.33
N GLU A 76 -6.59 15.63 -8.28
CA GLU A 76 -6.46 17.09 -8.28
C GLU A 76 -7.11 17.73 -7.05
N ILE A 77 -8.29 17.23 -6.66
CA ILE A 77 -8.96 17.69 -5.45
C ILE A 77 -8.11 17.42 -4.22
N TYR A 78 -7.56 16.20 -4.10
CA TYR A 78 -6.70 15.84 -2.97
C TYR A 78 -5.42 16.67 -2.96
N MET A 79 -4.84 17.00 -4.10
CA MET A 79 -3.64 17.84 -4.16
C MET A 79 -3.92 19.25 -3.68
N HIS A 80 -5.10 19.77 -3.96
CA HIS A 80 -5.51 21.07 -3.39
C HIS A 80 -5.48 21.01 -1.87
N TYR A 81 -6.14 20.01 -1.27
CA TYR A 81 -6.16 19.83 0.19
C TYR A 81 -4.81 19.48 0.77
N TYR A 82 -3.99 18.75 0.05
CA TYR A 82 -2.61 18.48 0.49
C TYR A 82 -1.79 19.76 0.59
N ASN A 83 -1.96 20.67 -0.35
CA ASN A 83 -1.27 21.97 -0.29
C ASN A 83 -1.73 22.80 0.90
N VAL A 84 -3.00 22.73 1.26
CA VAL A 84 -3.53 23.34 2.50
C VAL A 84 -2.94 22.64 3.73
N TYR A 85 -2.94 21.34 3.72
CA TYR A 85 -2.39 20.50 4.82
C TYR A 85 -0.95 20.88 5.14
N LYS A 86 -0.12 21.07 4.13
CA LYS A 86 1.29 21.43 4.34
C LYS A 86 1.49 22.75 5.09
N LYS A 87 0.49 23.62 5.10
CA LYS A 87 0.56 24.91 5.78
C LYS A 87 0.12 24.84 7.24
N ILE A 88 -0.52 23.78 7.65
CA ILE A 88 -1.12 23.64 8.98
C ILE A 88 -0.06 23.70 10.08
N TYR A 89 1.02 22.96 9.92
CA TYR A 89 2.07 22.91 10.95
C TYR A 89 2.70 24.28 11.18
N ALA A 90 3.04 25.00 10.12
CA ALA A 90 3.63 26.33 10.24
C ALA A 90 2.68 27.32 10.92
N ALA A 91 1.38 27.23 10.61
CA ALA A 91 0.37 28.09 11.23
C ALA A 91 0.14 27.76 12.71
N THR A 92 0.08 26.47 13.05
CA THR A 92 -0.16 26.06 14.45
C THR A 92 1.07 26.24 15.32
N LYS A 93 2.27 26.12 14.76
CA LYS A 93 3.53 26.37 15.48
C LYS A 93 3.58 27.78 16.06
N LYS A 94 3.02 28.76 15.36
CA LYS A 94 2.97 30.17 15.83
C LYS A 94 2.02 30.35 17.02
N ILE A 95 1.09 29.43 17.21
CA ILE A 95 0.14 29.44 18.33
C ILE A 95 0.77 28.83 19.59
N GLY A 96 1.91 28.18 19.47
CA GLY A 96 2.59 27.57 20.61
C GLY A 96 2.11 26.18 20.95
N ILE A 97 1.52 25.49 19.98
CA ILE A 97 1.08 24.10 20.13
C ILE A 97 2.22 23.15 19.84
#